data_37afca448b7411eed14fd19a75b0642c
#
_entry.id   37afca448b7411eed14fd19a75b0642c
#
_cell.length_a   1.000
_cell.length_b   1.000
_cell.length_c   1.000
_cell.angle_alpha   90.00
_cell.angle_beta   90.00
_cell.angle_gamma   90.00
#
_symmetry.space_group_name_H-M   'P 1'
#
loop_
_entity.id
_entity.type
_entity.pdbx_description
1 polymer ?
#
loop_
_entity_poly.entity_id
_entity_poly.type
_entity_poly.pdbx_seq_one_letter_code
_entity_poly.pdbx_strand_id
1 'polypeptide(L)'
;MTTASRSLTLRSWQGRRILVLLCAVAFLDFVDASITNVALPHILTSLHFSTQSLQWVPSAYLLTYGGFMLLGGRLADLLGRRNVLLVGTTLVGLSSLVGGFAGNAGVFIAARLVQGLGAALMLPAALSTLTTTFTAPRERQSALGVWAAVAGLASALGILLGGVLTEGPGWRWVMFVNPIACVLVIPAVIAFLPRDLPAARTPRFDLLGSALVTGGMVVLVYALIKAPDQGWGSSRTWWELGGAAVLLTGFVAVERRTNDPLLPLDIFRVPGLAAANLTGLIGFAGMLSMFYFLTLYMQNVLRYSPIAAGAAYLPLTFGVGIAAGIGSKLLTKAGSKAIICVGALIAAAGLFLLGHVPVSGGYPAHILPGLMLVAFGVGPVFVGVTTAANAGVEPSRAGLAAAILNSSQQIGGALGLAIFSAVGTARVHHLLATGTPVLDASTSGIRHALVAGAAFAAAAALIALATTNTRQDPNAAHGTDLEPDQPHAAIGPEPLTQEI
;
A
#
# COMPACT_ATOMS: atom_id res chain seq x y z
N MET A 1 10.12 29.17 -30.39
CA MET A 1 11.34 28.57 -29.78
C MET A 1 10.90 27.57 -28.78
N THR A 2 10.81 26.32 -29.18
CA THR A 2 10.48 25.17 -28.31
C THR A 2 11.72 24.85 -27.48
N THR A 3 11.72 25.23 -26.21
CA THR A 3 12.69 24.73 -25.24
C THR A 3 12.46 23.23 -25.09
N ALA A 4 13.24 22.44 -25.82
CA ALA A 4 13.34 21.00 -25.61
C ALA A 4 13.60 20.78 -24.12
N SER A 5 12.68 20.10 -23.44
CA SER A 5 12.86 19.69 -22.06
C SER A 5 14.08 18.76 -22.03
N ARG A 6 15.23 19.29 -21.58
CA ARG A 6 16.43 18.47 -21.35
C ARG A 6 16.04 17.39 -20.36
N SER A 7 16.04 16.14 -20.82
CA SER A 7 15.89 14.98 -19.95
C SER A 7 16.98 15.06 -18.86
N LEU A 8 16.56 15.16 -17.60
CA LEU A 8 17.48 15.22 -16.49
C LEU A 8 18.09 13.81 -16.28
N THR A 9 19.38 13.78 -16.04
CA THR A 9 20.09 12.52 -15.75
C THR A 9 20.42 12.43 -14.25
N LEU A 10 20.56 11.23 -13.72
CA LEU A 10 20.99 10.99 -12.34
C LEU A 10 22.40 11.54 -12.06
N ARG A 11 23.20 11.76 -13.11
CA ARG A 11 24.52 12.38 -12.99
C ARG A 11 24.46 13.90 -12.81
N SER A 12 23.35 14.54 -13.23
CA SER A 12 23.17 15.97 -13.07
C SER A 12 22.87 16.33 -11.61
N TRP A 13 23.39 17.45 -11.15
CA TRP A 13 23.12 17.95 -9.80
C TRP A 13 21.63 18.18 -9.55
N GLN A 14 20.93 18.71 -10.54
CA GLN A 14 19.48 18.94 -10.48
C GLN A 14 18.70 17.61 -10.42
N GLY A 15 19.04 16.62 -11.24
CA GLY A 15 18.39 15.31 -11.20
C GLY A 15 18.56 14.61 -9.85
N ARG A 16 19.77 14.66 -9.26
CA ARG A 16 20.00 14.10 -7.93
C ARG A 16 19.19 14.78 -6.83
N ARG A 17 19.08 16.12 -6.84
CA ARG A 17 18.24 16.85 -5.87
C ARG A 17 16.78 16.47 -5.95
N ILE A 18 16.23 16.37 -7.17
CA ILE A 18 14.85 15.94 -7.38
C ILE A 18 14.65 14.50 -6.91
N LEU A 19 15.56 13.58 -7.24
CA LEU A 19 15.46 12.19 -6.77
C LEU A 19 15.47 12.12 -5.24
N VAL A 20 16.41 12.79 -4.57
CA VAL A 20 16.50 12.82 -3.10
C VAL A 20 15.22 13.39 -2.49
N LEU A 21 14.69 14.48 -3.04
CA LEU A 21 13.44 15.07 -2.57
C LEU A 21 12.25 14.10 -2.69
N LEU A 22 12.09 13.48 -3.86
CA LEU A 22 11.00 12.51 -4.07
C LEU A 22 11.16 11.28 -3.19
N CYS A 23 12.38 10.80 -3.02
CA CYS A 23 12.68 9.73 -2.06
C CYS A 23 12.39 10.13 -0.60
N ALA A 24 12.62 11.40 -0.22
CA ALA A 24 12.25 11.90 1.11
C ALA A 24 10.73 11.92 1.32
N VAL A 25 9.95 12.24 0.27
CA VAL A 25 8.49 12.15 0.29
C VAL A 25 8.02 10.69 0.48
N ALA A 26 8.60 9.76 -0.28
CA ALA A 26 8.31 8.34 -0.11
C ALA A 26 8.71 7.82 1.27
N PHE A 27 9.88 8.22 1.75
CA PHE A 27 10.37 7.88 3.08
C PHE A 27 9.38 8.30 4.16
N LEU A 28 8.87 9.53 4.09
CA LEU A 28 7.88 10.06 5.02
C LEU A 28 6.60 9.20 5.04
N ASP A 29 6.07 8.84 3.88
CA ASP A 29 4.86 8.02 3.74
C ASP A 29 5.04 6.62 4.33
N PHE A 30 6.12 5.93 3.96
CA PHE A 30 6.39 4.56 4.43
C PHE A 30 6.77 4.50 5.92
N VAL A 31 7.45 5.53 6.44
CA VAL A 31 7.70 5.66 7.89
C VAL A 31 6.37 5.84 8.61
N ASP A 32 5.48 6.74 8.16
CA ASP A 32 4.18 6.97 8.79
C ASP A 32 3.32 5.71 8.86
N ALA A 33 3.27 4.95 7.78
CA ALA A 33 2.51 3.71 7.72
C ALA A 33 3.00 2.65 8.74
N SER A 34 4.29 2.63 9.06
CA SER A 34 4.90 1.64 9.95
C SER A 34 5.06 2.10 11.39
N ILE A 35 5.41 3.36 11.61
CA ILE A 35 5.71 3.93 12.92
C ILE A 35 4.52 3.86 13.90
N THR A 36 3.32 4.09 13.38
CA THR A 36 2.07 4.12 14.17
C THR A 36 1.72 2.75 14.77
N ASN A 37 2.07 1.65 14.09
CA ASN A 37 1.71 0.31 14.55
C ASN A 37 2.32 -0.05 15.90
N VAL A 38 3.56 0.36 16.17
CA VAL A 38 4.24 0.10 17.44
C VAL A 38 3.66 0.90 18.59
N ALA A 39 3.10 2.08 18.29
CA ALA A 39 2.50 2.97 19.28
C ALA A 39 1.06 2.59 19.69
N LEU A 40 0.42 1.65 18.98
CA LEU A 40 -1.01 1.30 19.17
C LEU A 40 -1.40 1.00 20.63
N PRO A 41 -0.66 0.19 21.41
CA PRO A 41 -1.05 -0.07 22.80
C PRO A 41 -1.02 1.17 23.70
N HIS A 42 -0.10 2.11 23.46
CA HIS A 42 -0.01 3.37 24.20
C HIS A 42 -1.10 4.36 23.78
N ILE A 43 -1.47 4.38 22.49
CA ILE A 43 -2.60 5.14 21.95
C ILE A 43 -3.91 4.64 22.58
N LEU A 44 -4.08 3.31 22.67
CA LEU A 44 -5.26 2.67 23.30
C LEU A 44 -5.49 3.21 24.70
N THR A 45 -4.46 3.16 25.55
CA THR A 45 -4.57 3.58 26.95
C THR A 45 -4.72 5.09 27.10
N SER A 46 -3.94 5.87 26.34
CA SER A 46 -3.89 7.33 26.44
C SER A 46 -5.15 8.03 25.94
N LEU A 47 -5.78 7.51 24.87
CA LEU A 47 -6.98 8.09 24.27
C LEU A 47 -8.27 7.30 24.61
N HIS A 48 -8.17 6.35 25.54
CA HIS A 48 -9.30 5.52 26.02
C HIS A 48 -10.02 4.78 24.88
N PHE A 49 -9.27 4.27 23.89
CA PHE A 49 -9.86 3.39 22.89
C PHE A 49 -10.32 2.08 23.51
N SER A 50 -11.43 1.52 23.02
CA SER A 50 -11.68 0.10 23.22
C SER A 50 -10.74 -0.71 22.34
N THR A 51 -10.43 -1.93 22.76
CA THR A 51 -9.60 -2.86 21.96
C THR A 51 -10.14 -3.02 20.53
N GLN A 52 -11.45 -2.98 20.38
CA GLN A 52 -12.14 -3.08 19.12
C GLN A 52 -12.04 -1.79 18.29
N SER A 53 -12.17 -0.61 18.90
CA SER A 53 -12.09 0.65 18.16
C SER A 53 -10.66 1.04 17.77
N LEU A 54 -9.64 0.45 18.43
CA LEU A 54 -8.24 0.72 18.13
C LEU A 54 -7.87 0.43 16.67
N GLN A 55 -8.47 -0.58 16.05
CA GLN A 55 -8.26 -0.92 14.64
C GLN A 55 -8.61 0.21 13.66
N TRP A 56 -9.42 1.22 14.10
CA TRP A 56 -9.67 2.40 13.29
C TRP A 56 -8.42 3.26 13.07
N VAL A 57 -7.43 3.18 13.94
CA VAL A 57 -6.20 3.96 13.82
C VAL A 57 -5.48 3.68 12.48
N PRO A 58 -5.15 2.43 12.12
CA PRO A 58 -4.64 2.12 10.79
C PRO A 58 -5.72 2.12 9.71
N SER A 59 -6.94 1.60 9.99
CA SER A 59 -7.97 1.45 8.95
C SER A 59 -8.45 2.78 8.39
N ALA A 60 -8.64 3.82 9.22
CA ALA A 60 -9.07 5.14 8.78
C ALA A 60 -8.08 5.74 7.76
N TYR A 61 -6.79 5.63 8.03
CA TYR A 61 -5.73 6.07 7.11
C TYR A 61 -5.78 5.29 5.78
N LEU A 62 -5.81 3.95 5.86
CA LEU A 62 -5.75 3.10 4.67
C LEU A 62 -6.99 3.23 3.78
N LEU A 63 -8.17 3.42 4.36
CA LEU A 63 -9.41 3.59 3.61
C LEU A 63 -9.40 4.86 2.77
N THR A 64 -9.02 6.00 3.36
CA THR A 64 -8.93 7.24 2.61
C THR A 64 -7.73 7.23 1.66
N TYR A 65 -6.62 6.64 2.07
CA TYR A 65 -5.46 6.46 1.19
C TYR A 65 -5.84 5.64 -0.05
N GLY A 66 -6.37 4.44 0.11
CA GLY A 66 -6.76 3.56 -1.01
C GLY A 66 -7.92 4.13 -1.84
N GLY A 67 -8.93 4.70 -1.17
CA GLY A 67 -10.12 5.24 -1.84
C GLY A 67 -9.85 6.47 -2.71
N PHE A 68 -8.93 7.34 -2.29
CA PHE A 68 -8.60 8.57 -3.04
C PHE A 68 -7.32 8.49 -3.88
N MET A 69 -6.60 7.36 -3.87
CA MET A 69 -5.31 7.23 -4.55
C MET A 69 -5.41 7.41 -6.07
N LEU A 70 -6.44 6.84 -6.70
CA LEU A 70 -6.70 7.01 -8.14
C LEU A 70 -7.03 8.46 -8.47
N LEU A 71 -7.85 9.11 -7.64
CA LEU A 71 -8.16 10.53 -7.80
C LEU A 71 -6.90 11.37 -7.64
N GLY A 72 -6.04 11.07 -6.66
CA GLY A 72 -4.77 11.76 -6.43
C GLY A 72 -3.85 11.73 -7.64
N GLY A 73 -3.71 10.55 -8.27
CA GLY A 73 -2.95 10.41 -9.52
C GLY A 73 -3.51 11.28 -10.64
N ARG A 74 -4.83 11.25 -10.84
CA ARG A 74 -5.49 12.06 -11.87
C ARG A 74 -5.41 13.55 -11.59
N LEU A 75 -5.57 13.97 -10.33
CA LEU A 75 -5.38 15.37 -9.92
C LEU A 75 -3.95 15.86 -10.21
N ALA A 76 -2.95 15.00 -9.98
CA ALA A 76 -1.55 15.34 -10.28
C ALA A 76 -1.32 15.62 -11.77
N ASP A 77 -1.95 14.86 -12.64
CA ASP A 77 -1.83 15.05 -14.10
C ASP A 77 -2.59 16.28 -14.60
N LEU A 78 -3.69 16.68 -13.95
CA LEU A 78 -4.57 17.77 -14.38
C LEU A 78 -4.25 19.12 -13.73
N LEU A 79 -3.97 19.14 -12.42
CA LEU A 79 -3.69 20.37 -11.66
C LEU A 79 -2.20 20.68 -11.53
N GLY A 80 -1.36 19.76 -12.03
CA GLY A 80 0.09 19.81 -11.91
C GLY A 80 0.61 19.04 -10.69
N ARG A 81 1.61 18.23 -10.96
CA ARG A 81 2.22 17.29 -9.97
C ARG A 81 2.76 18.02 -8.76
N ARG A 82 3.45 19.16 -8.98
CA ARG A 82 4.01 19.99 -7.91
C ARG A 82 2.93 20.51 -6.97
N ASN A 83 1.82 21.00 -7.48
CA ASN A 83 0.75 21.58 -6.67
C ASN A 83 0.06 20.49 -5.84
N VAL A 84 -0.26 19.35 -6.45
CA VAL A 84 -0.90 18.23 -5.77
C VAL A 84 0.03 17.63 -4.71
N LEU A 85 1.33 17.53 -4.99
CA LEU A 85 2.34 17.11 -4.02
C LEU A 85 2.39 18.06 -2.82
N LEU A 86 2.37 19.39 -3.04
CA LEU A 86 2.34 20.38 -1.96
C LEU A 86 1.07 20.27 -1.11
N VAL A 87 -0.09 20.15 -1.74
CA VAL A 87 -1.37 19.98 -1.01
C VAL A 87 -1.35 18.70 -0.20
N GLY A 88 -0.96 17.58 -0.81
CA GLY A 88 -0.86 16.28 -0.12
C GLY A 88 0.09 16.32 1.08
N THR A 89 1.31 16.84 0.88
CA THR A 89 2.31 16.97 1.96
C THR A 89 1.81 17.90 3.09
N THR A 90 1.14 18.99 2.73
CA THR A 90 0.56 19.92 3.73
C THR A 90 -0.54 19.25 4.55
N LEU A 91 -1.43 18.51 3.88
CA LEU A 91 -2.50 17.74 4.56
C LEU A 91 -1.91 16.70 5.52
N VAL A 92 -0.89 15.94 5.08
CA VAL A 92 -0.19 14.97 5.95
C VAL A 92 0.43 15.67 7.16
N GLY A 93 1.12 16.79 6.97
CA GLY A 93 1.74 17.55 8.06
C GLY A 93 0.73 18.10 9.06
N LEU A 94 -0.31 18.79 8.57
CA LEU A 94 -1.33 19.41 9.43
C LEU A 94 -2.19 18.36 10.16
N SER A 95 -2.62 17.31 9.47
CA SER A 95 -3.42 16.26 10.11
C SER A 95 -2.60 15.49 11.16
N SER A 96 -1.31 15.24 10.90
CA SER A 96 -0.42 14.63 11.87
C SER A 96 -0.20 15.54 13.08
N LEU A 97 -0.08 16.85 12.88
CA LEU A 97 -0.02 17.82 13.98
C LEU A 97 -1.27 17.75 14.85
N VAL A 98 -2.45 17.77 14.24
CA VAL A 98 -3.75 17.62 14.95
C VAL A 98 -3.81 16.27 15.67
N GLY A 99 -3.38 15.18 15.03
CA GLY A 99 -3.31 13.85 15.64
C GLY A 99 -2.39 13.79 16.85
N GLY A 100 -1.24 14.45 16.80
CA GLY A 100 -0.31 14.54 17.94
C GLY A 100 -0.89 15.29 19.16
N PHE A 101 -1.76 16.28 18.93
CA PHE A 101 -2.49 16.99 19.98
C PHE A 101 -3.86 16.42 20.34
N ALA A 102 -4.25 15.29 19.73
CA ALA A 102 -5.55 14.70 19.98
C ALA A 102 -5.77 14.38 21.49
N GLY A 103 -6.88 14.82 22.02
CA GLY A 103 -7.33 14.56 23.39
C GLY A 103 -8.31 13.41 23.50
N ASN A 104 -8.83 12.88 22.40
CA ASN A 104 -9.77 11.77 22.36
C ASN A 104 -9.67 10.96 21.07
N ALA A 105 -10.26 9.76 21.07
CA ALA A 105 -10.24 8.84 19.95
C ALA A 105 -10.85 9.42 18.65
N GLY A 106 -11.94 10.19 18.77
CA GLY A 106 -12.64 10.76 17.60
C GLY A 106 -11.77 11.74 16.81
N VAL A 107 -11.10 12.67 17.51
CA VAL A 107 -10.16 13.62 16.88
C VAL A 107 -8.99 12.88 16.24
N PHE A 108 -8.47 11.85 16.90
CA PHE A 108 -7.36 11.08 16.36
C PHE A 108 -7.76 10.32 15.08
N ILE A 109 -8.94 9.67 15.07
CA ILE A 109 -9.45 8.98 13.87
C ILE A 109 -9.70 9.98 12.73
N ALA A 110 -10.30 11.14 13.03
CA ALA A 110 -10.51 12.19 12.03
C ALA A 110 -9.19 12.68 11.42
N ALA A 111 -8.17 12.87 12.27
CA ALA A 111 -6.83 13.22 11.80
C ALA A 111 -6.24 12.12 10.88
N ARG A 112 -6.41 10.84 11.22
CA ARG A 112 -5.97 9.70 10.39
C ARG A 112 -6.69 9.63 9.04
N LEU A 113 -8.00 9.95 8.98
CA LEU A 113 -8.75 10.04 7.72
C LEU A 113 -8.18 11.13 6.81
N VAL A 114 -7.94 12.34 7.35
CA VAL A 114 -7.36 13.45 6.58
C VAL A 114 -5.91 13.15 6.16
N GLN A 115 -5.14 12.50 7.02
CA GLN A 115 -3.78 12.10 6.73
C GLN A 115 -3.71 11.10 5.57
N GLY A 116 -4.60 10.10 5.54
CA GLY A 116 -4.70 9.15 4.44
C GLY A 116 -5.10 9.83 3.10
N LEU A 117 -6.00 10.82 3.15
CA LEU A 117 -6.31 11.65 1.98
C LEU A 117 -5.06 12.41 1.50
N GLY A 118 -4.28 13.00 2.41
CA GLY A 118 -3.03 13.68 2.08
C GLY A 118 -2.02 12.75 1.41
N ALA A 119 -1.85 11.52 1.95
CA ALA A 119 -0.98 10.50 1.38
C ALA A 119 -1.45 10.04 -0.02
N ALA A 120 -2.77 9.91 -0.22
CA ALA A 120 -3.37 9.58 -1.51
C ALA A 120 -3.08 10.60 -2.61
N LEU A 121 -2.89 11.87 -2.25
CA LEU A 121 -2.47 12.92 -3.16
C LEU A 121 -0.95 12.94 -3.34
N MET A 122 -0.22 12.80 -2.25
CA MET A 122 1.23 12.98 -2.18
C MET A 122 2.00 11.91 -2.96
N LEU A 123 1.74 10.63 -2.69
CA LEU A 123 2.57 9.55 -3.23
C LEU A 123 2.43 9.37 -4.74
N PRO A 124 1.22 9.35 -5.35
CA PRO A 124 1.08 9.27 -6.82
C PRO A 124 1.69 10.48 -7.53
N ALA A 125 1.55 11.69 -6.97
CA ALA A 125 2.15 12.89 -7.53
C ALA A 125 3.69 12.83 -7.51
N ALA A 126 4.28 12.32 -6.43
CA ALA A 126 5.72 12.11 -6.33
C ALA A 126 6.22 11.06 -7.33
N LEU A 127 5.54 9.92 -7.44
CA LEU A 127 5.90 8.85 -8.38
C LEU A 127 5.75 9.31 -9.85
N SER A 128 4.67 10.01 -10.17
CA SER A 128 4.46 10.61 -11.50
C SER A 128 5.56 11.63 -11.83
N THR A 129 5.95 12.47 -10.86
CA THR A 129 7.07 13.41 -11.02
C THR A 129 8.39 12.67 -11.29
N LEU A 130 8.67 11.60 -10.57
CA LEU A 130 9.88 10.79 -10.76
C LEU A 130 9.94 10.21 -12.17
N THR A 131 8.85 9.58 -12.62
CA THR A 131 8.80 8.88 -13.92
C THR A 131 8.87 9.84 -15.10
N THR A 132 8.41 11.07 -14.95
CA THR A 132 8.45 12.10 -16.00
C THR A 132 9.72 12.94 -15.98
N THR A 133 10.41 13.01 -14.85
CA THR A 133 11.71 13.66 -14.75
C THR A 133 12.81 12.82 -15.40
N PHE A 134 12.78 11.50 -15.17
CA PHE A 134 13.75 10.54 -15.72
C PHE A 134 13.11 9.78 -16.87
N THR A 135 13.18 10.34 -18.09
CA THR A 135 12.51 9.79 -19.27
C THR A 135 13.32 8.66 -19.95
N ALA A 136 14.66 8.71 -19.87
CA ALA A 136 15.52 7.67 -20.43
C ALA A 136 15.30 6.33 -19.67
N PRO A 137 15.07 5.20 -20.37
CA PRO A 137 14.70 3.93 -19.75
C PRO A 137 15.65 3.47 -18.61
N ARG A 138 16.96 3.55 -18.83
CA ARG A 138 17.98 3.19 -17.82
C ARG A 138 17.94 4.11 -16.59
N GLU A 139 17.83 5.42 -16.78
CA GLU A 139 17.75 6.41 -15.72
C GLU A 139 16.47 6.24 -14.89
N ARG A 140 15.34 6.04 -15.58
CA ARG A 140 14.04 5.79 -14.95
C ARG A 140 14.06 4.52 -14.10
N GLN A 141 14.61 3.42 -14.62
CA GLN A 141 14.71 2.15 -13.92
C GLN A 141 15.61 2.27 -12.68
N SER A 142 16.73 2.98 -12.79
CA SER A 142 17.62 3.27 -11.64
C SER A 142 16.92 4.14 -10.59
N ALA A 143 16.19 5.19 -10.99
CA ALA A 143 15.46 6.06 -10.08
C ALA A 143 14.35 5.30 -9.33
N LEU A 144 13.59 4.44 -10.03
CA LEU A 144 12.58 3.56 -9.42
C LEU A 144 13.21 2.52 -8.48
N GLY A 145 14.40 2.01 -8.81
CA GLY A 145 15.15 1.11 -7.94
C GLY A 145 15.57 1.79 -6.62
N VAL A 146 16.06 3.04 -6.69
CA VAL A 146 16.38 3.84 -5.48
C VAL A 146 15.12 4.12 -4.67
N TRP A 147 14.01 4.49 -5.32
CA TRP A 147 12.70 4.69 -4.69
C TRP A 147 12.24 3.46 -3.90
N ALA A 148 12.30 2.28 -4.51
CA ALA A 148 11.90 1.03 -3.86
C ALA A 148 12.82 0.66 -2.68
N ALA A 149 14.14 0.89 -2.81
CA ALA A 149 15.09 0.67 -1.73
C ALA A 149 14.81 1.61 -0.53
N VAL A 150 14.50 2.89 -0.80
CA VAL A 150 14.13 3.86 0.24
C VAL A 150 12.81 3.46 0.91
N ALA A 151 11.81 2.98 0.17
CA ALA A 151 10.56 2.48 0.74
C ALA A 151 10.77 1.33 1.72
N GLY A 152 11.60 0.35 1.36
CA GLY A 152 11.96 -0.76 2.24
C GLY A 152 12.71 -0.30 3.50
N LEU A 153 13.70 0.58 3.34
CA LEU A 153 14.46 1.14 4.46
C LEU A 153 13.57 1.97 5.38
N ALA A 154 12.69 2.79 4.81
CA ALA A 154 11.74 3.62 5.56
C ALA A 154 10.80 2.78 6.43
N SER A 155 10.30 1.66 5.91
CA SER A 155 9.44 0.74 6.67
C SER A 155 10.18 0.15 7.87
N ALA A 156 11.44 -0.26 7.70
CA ALA A 156 12.28 -0.77 8.81
C ALA A 156 12.56 0.30 9.85
N LEU A 157 13.00 1.48 9.41
CA LEU A 157 13.32 2.60 10.29
C LEU A 157 12.06 3.12 10.99
N GLY A 158 10.90 3.15 10.31
CA GLY A 158 9.63 3.56 10.91
C GLY A 158 9.24 2.70 12.11
N ILE A 159 9.39 1.38 12.00
CA ILE A 159 9.11 0.46 13.12
C ILE A 159 10.06 0.74 14.31
N LEU A 160 11.36 0.91 14.06
CA LEU A 160 12.33 1.24 15.11
C LEU A 160 12.07 2.60 15.75
N LEU A 161 11.88 3.63 14.91
CA LEU A 161 11.54 4.97 15.37
C LEU A 161 10.24 4.97 16.18
N GLY A 162 9.25 4.18 15.77
CA GLY A 162 8.01 3.98 16.52
C GLY A 162 8.26 3.48 17.94
N GLY A 163 9.14 2.50 18.09
CA GLY A 163 9.57 1.99 19.39
C GLY A 163 10.29 3.06 20.23
N VAL A 164 11.33 3.67 19.66
CA VAL A 164 12.15 4.69 20.37
C VAL A 164 11.32 5.90 20.78
N LEU A 165 10.50 6.42 19.88
CA LEU A 165 9.67 7.59 20.18
C LEU A 165 8.56 7.28 21.19
N THR A 166 7.96 6.09 21.10
CA THR A 166 6.87 5.71 22.01
C THR A 166 7.39 5.49 23.43
N GLU A 167 8.55 4.87 23.60
CA GLU A 167 9.16 4.59 24.91
C GLU A 167 9.86 5.82 25.51
N GLY A 168 10.46 6.68 24.66
CA GLY A 168 11.17 7.87 25.08
C GLY A 168 10.23 9.06 25.34
N PRO A 169 10.08 10.01 24.39
CA PRO A 169 9.28 11.22 24.62
C PRO A 169 7.76 10.98 24.60
N GLY A 170 7.31 9.78 24.23
CA GLY A 170 5.92 9.36 24.20
C GLY A 170 5.32 9.21 22.81
N TRP A 171 4.23 8.43 22.70
CA TRP A 171 3.59 8.06 21.45
C TRP A 171 3.17 9.26 20.56
N ARG A 172 2.91 10.43 21.15
CA ARG A 172 2.54 11.63 20.40
C ARG A 172 3.61 12.08 19.42
N TRP A 173 4.87 11.81 19.72
CA TRP A 173 6.01 12.12 18.86
C TRP A 173 6.01 11.30 17.55
N VAL A 174 5.35 10.14 17.57
CA VAL A 174 5.10 9.36 16.35
C VAL A 174 4.33 10.19 15.31
N MET A 175 3.38 11.02 15.78
CA MET A 175 2.65 11.95 14.90
C MET A 175 3.49 13.19 14.56
N PHE A 176 4.27 13.74 15.50
CA PHE A 176 5.04 14.97 15.29
C PHE A 176 6.22 14.83 14.33
N VAL A 177 6.70 13.61 14.04
CA VAL A 177 7.72 13.37 13.00
C VAL A 177 7.28 13.91 11.63
N ASN A 178 6.00 13.73 11.27
CA ASN A 178 5.48 14.14 9.96
C ASN A 178 5.47 15.66 9.76
N PRO A 179 4.91 16.51 10.66
CA PRO A 179 4.96 17.95 10.49
C PRO A 179 6.41 18.49 10.48
N ILE A 180 7.33 17.91 11.29
CA ILE A 180 8.74 18.28 11.29
C ILE A 180 9.36 18.01 9.90
N ALA A 181 9.11 16.82 9.33
CA ALA A 181 9.60 16.48 8.01
C ALA A 181 8.96 17.36 6.91
N CYS A 182 7.65 17.66 7.03
CA CYS A 182 6.93 18.52 6.08
C CYS A 182 7.48 19.95 6.03
N VAL A 183 7.95 20.50 7.17
CA VAL A 183 8.63 21.81 7.21
C VAL A 183 9.88 21.85 6.35
N LEU A 184 10.57 20.72 6.16
CA LEU A 184 11.73 20.61 5.28
C LEU A 184 11.35 20.28 3.84
N VAL A 185 10.38 19.38 3.65
CA VAL A 185 9.96 18.88 2.33
C VAL A 185 9.22 19.96 1.53
N ILE A 186 8.29 20.72 2.14
CA ILE A 186 7.50 21.73 1.44
C ILE A 186 8.37 22.81 0.78
N PRO A 187 9.30 23.48 1.49
CA PRO A 187 10.21 24.44 0.85
C PRO A 187 11.08 23.81 -0.24
N ALA A 188 11.54 22.56 -0.02
CA ALA A 188 12.33 21.85 -1.03
C ALA A 188 11.54 21.54 -2.30
N VAL A 189 10.25 21.15 -2.19
CA VAL A 189 9.33 21.00 -3.33
C VAL A 189 9.18 22.34 -4.08
N ILE A 190 9.00 23.44 -3.35
CA ILE A 190 8.87 24.78 -3.93
C ILE A 190 10.15 25.21 -4.66
N ALA A 191 11.31 24.88 -4.11
CA ALA A 191 12.60 25.31 -4.65
C ALA A 191 13.10 24.45 -5.83
N PHE A 192 12.86 23.12 -5.78
CA PHE A 192 13.51 22.17 -6.71
C PHE A 192 12.60 21.66 -7.81
N LEU A 193 11.28 21.60 -7.59
CA LEU A 193 10.37 21.17 -8.63
C LEU A 193 9.90 22.36 -9.49
N PRO A 194 10.02 22.25 -10.83
CA PRO A 194 9.48 23.26 -11.73
C PRO A 194 7.95 23.32 -11.58
N ARG A 195 7.37 24.48 -11.92
CA ARG A 195 5.92 24.61 -12.04
C ARG A 195 5.48 23.85 -13.27
N ASP A 196 4.47 23.01 -13.12
CA ASP A 196 3.83 22.37 -14.27
C ASP A 196 3.09 23.40 -15.10
N LEU A 197 3.12 23.22 -16.41
CA LEU A 197 2.28 24.00 -17.30
C LEU A 197 0.81 23.57 -17.12
N PRO A 198 -0.14 24.51 -17.13
CA PRO A 198 -1.56 24.16 -17.04
C PRO A 198 -1.95 23.17 -18.14
N ALA A 199 -2.72 22.15 -17.80
CA ALA A 199 -3.27 21.24 -18.79
C ALA A 199 -4.19 21.99 -19.75
N ALA A 200 -4.11 21.68 -21.04
CA ALA A 200 -4.89 22.35 -22.11
C ALA A 200 -6.41 22.09 -22.04
N ARG A 201 -6.87 21.21 -21.13
CA ARG A 201 -8.29 20.86 -20.96
C ARG A 201 -8.76 21.18 -19.55
N THR A 202 -10.00 21.68 -19.42
CA THR A 202 -10.71 21.81 -18.14
C THR A 202 -10.93 20.43 -17.53
N PRO A 203 -10.38 20.17 -16.34
CA PRO A 203 -10.47 18.86 -15.73
C PRO A 203 -11.92 18.57 -15.29
N ARG A 204 -12.45 17.42 -15.66
CA ARG A 204 -13.65 16.86 -15.04
C ARG A 204 -13.19 15.83 -14.01
N PHE A 205 -13.59 16.03 -12.76
CA PHE A 205 -13.23 15.15 -11.65
C PHE A 205 -14.42 14.28 -11.29
N ASP A 206 -14.21 12.98 -11.20
CA ASP A 206 -15.19 12.08 -10.63
C ASP A 206 -15.11 12.09 -9.10
N LEU A 207 -15.46 13.24 -8.52
CA LEU A 207 -15.57 13.38 -7.06
C LEU A 207 -16.67 12.47 -6.49
N LEU A 208 -17.75 12.26 -7.27
CA LEU A 208 -18.85 11.41 -6.85
C LEU A 208 -18.41 9.94 -6.75
N GLY A 209 -17.71 9.42 -7.76
CA GLY A 209 -17.13 8.08 -7.72
C GLY A 209 -16.18 7.88 -6.56
N SER A 210 -15.27 8.86 -6.32
CA SER A 210 -14.35 8.81 -5.17
C SER A 210 -15.08 8.84 -3.84
N ALA A 211 -16.11 9.67 -3.70
CA ALA A 211 -16.91 9.74 -2.47
C ALA A 211 -17.71 8.46 -2.23
N LEU A 212 -18.27 7.88 -3.29
CA LEU A 212 -19.05 6.63 -3.20
C LEU A 212 -18.19 5.42 -2.83
N VAL A 213 -17.01 5.25 -3.45
CA VAL A 213 -16.13 4.13 -3.13
C VAL A 213 -15.56 4.27 -1.72
N THR A 214 -15.07 5.46 -1.35
CA THR A 214 -14.51 5.69 0.00
C THR A 214 -15.59 5.61 1.05
N GLY A 215 -16.73 6.26 0.86
CA GLY A 215 -17.86 6.21 1.77
C GLY A 215 -18.42 4.79 1.95
N GLY A 216 -18.58 4.05 0.84
CA GLY A 216 -19.00 2.65 0.87
C GLY A 216 -18.04 1.76 1.64
N MET A 217 -16.73 1.93 1.45
CA MET A 217 -15.70 1.19 2.20
C MET A 217 -15.67 1.58 3.68
N VAL A 218 -15.79 2.87 4.02
CA VAL A 218 -15.88 3.32 5.42
C VAL A 218 -17.08 2.70 6.13
N VAL A 219 -18.26 2.71 5.50
CA VAL A 219 -19.48 2.10 6.07
C VAL A 219 -19.32 0.58 6.20
N LEU A 220 -18.73 -0.09 5.20
CA LEU A 220 -18.47 -1.53 5.24
C LEU A 220 -17.55 -1.91 6.41
N VAL A 221 -16.43 -1.20 6.54
CA VAL A 221 -15.46 -1.44 7.63
C VAL A 221 -16.10 -1.11 8.98
N TYR A 222 -16.89 -0.04 9.09
CA TYR A 222 -17.63 0.28 10.30
C TYR A 222 -18.59 -0.84 10.72
N ALA A 223 -19.38 -1.36 9.78
CA ALA A 223 -20.29 -2.48 10.01
C ALA A 223 -19.53 -3.72 10.51
N LEU A 224 -18.44 -4.10 9.86
CA LEU A 224 -17.61 -5.25 10.23
C LEU A 224 -16.99 -5.09 11.64
N ILE A 225 -16.52 -3.88 11.98
CA ILE A 225 -15.94 -3.60 13.31
C ILE A 225 -17.01 -3.68 14.41
N LYS A 226 -18.22 -3.22 14.12
CA LYS A 226 -19.31 -3.17 15.12
C LYS A 226 -20.14 -4.45 15.22
N ALA A 227 -20.15 -5.28 14.18
CA ALA A 227 -20.94 -6.50 14.14
C ALA A 227 -20.74 -7.46 15.34
N PRO A 228 -19.52 -7.67 15.91
CA PRO A 228 -19.34 -8.51 17.08
C PRO A 228 -20.04 -8.00 18.33
N ASP A 229 -20.15 -6.66 18.52
CA ASP A 229 -20.82 -6.07 19.68
C ASP A 229 -22.34 -5.97 19.50
N GLN A 230 -22.78 -5.60 18.29
CA GLN A 230 -24.19 -5.41 17.95
C GLN A 230 -24.93 -6.73 17.71
N GLY A 231 -24.16 -7.79 17.40
CA GLY A 231 -24.68 -9.09 16.93
C GLY A 231 -24.76 -9.15 15.39
N TRP A 232 -24.26 -10.23 14.81
CA TRP A 232 -24.28 -10.48 13.38
C TRP A 232 -25.71 -10.62 12.81
N GLY A 233 -26.69 -11.00 13.63
CA GLY A 233 -28.11 -11.10 13.28
C GLY A 233 -28.92 -9.82 13.50
N SER A 234 -28.31 -8.74 14.00
CA SER A 234 -29.04 -7.51 14.31
C SER A 234 -29.47 -6.78 13.04
N SER A 235 -30.66 -6.18 13.07
CA SER A 235 -31.15 -5.35 11.96
C SER A 235 -30.21 -4.20 11.64
N ARG A 236 -29.57 -3.64 12.66
CA ARG A 236 -28.60 -2.53 12.50
C ARG A 236 -27.39 -2.95 11.66
N THR A 237 -26.78 -4.11 11.95
CA THR A 237 -25.66 -4.65 11.16
C THR A 237 -26.06 -4.84 9.70
N TRP A 238 -27.27 -5.37 9.44
CA TRP A 238 -27.76 -5.55 8.08
C TRP A 238 -28.04 -4.25 7.34
N TRP A 239 -28.56 -3.22 8.03
CA TRP A 239 -28.73 -1.88 7.44
C TRP A 239 -27.39 -1.22 7.08
N GLU A 240 -26.38 -1.35 7.94
CA GLU A 240 -25.02 -0.84 7.69
C GLU A 240 -24.38 -1.56 6.51
N LEU A 241 -24.45 -2.90 6.44
CA LEU A 241 -23.95 -3.69 5.29
C LEU A 241 -24.74 -3.38 4.01
N GLY A 242 -26.04 -3.24 4.10
CA GLY A 242 -26.88 -2.83 2.97
C GLY A 242 -26.53 -1.44 2.45
N GLY A 243 -26.32 -0.48 3.35
CA GLY A 243 -25.86 0.87 3.00
C GLY A 243 -24.49 0.86 2.28
N ALA A 244 -23.55 0.06 2.78
CA ALA A 244 -22.27 -0.14 2.10
C ALA A 244 -22.44 -0.71 0.69
N ALA A 245 -23.29 -1.75 0.54
CA ALA A 245 -23.58 -2.36 -0.75
C ALA A 245 -24.21 -1.36 -1.73
N VAL A 246 -25.14 -0.52 -1.27
CA VAL A 246 -25.77 0.53 -2.09
C VAL A 246 -24.74 1.55 -2.56
N LEU A 247 -23.84 2.02 -1.68
CA LEU A 247 -22.80 2.98 -2.05
C LEU A 247 -21.80 2.39 -3.05
N LEU A 248 -21.36 1.14 -2.85
CA LEU A 248 -20.40 0.47 -3.73
C LEU A 248 -21.03 0.12 -5.09
N THR A 249 -22.31 -0.30 -5.14
CA THR A 249 -23.02 -0.50 -6.40
C THR A 249 -23.29 0.82 -7.10
N GLY A 250 -23.61 1.88 -6.35
CA GLY A 250 -23.71 3.25 -6.85
C GLY A 250 -22.40 3.72 -7.50
N PHE A 251 -21.25 3.44 -6.87
CA PHE A 251 -19.93 3.68 -7.46
C PHE A 251 -19.79 3.00 -8.83
N VAL A 252 -20.04 1.70 -8.92
CA VAL A 252 -19.95 0.96 -10.19
C VAL A 252 -20.92 1.53 -11.25
N ALA A 253 -22.13 1.95 -10.84
CA ALA A 253 -23.11 2.55 -11.73
C ALA A 253 -22.66 3.93 -12.26
N VAL A 254 -22.05 4.76 -11.41
CA VAL A 254 -21.48 6.05 -11.79
C VAL A 254 -20.32 5.86 -12.76
N GLU A 255 -19.36 4.97 -12.43
CA GLU A 255 -18.19 4.68 -13.27
C GLU A 255 -18.58 4.20 -14.69
N ARG A 256 -19.68 3.42 -14.79
CA ARG A 256 -20.20 2.96 -16.11
C ARG A 256 -20.82 4.05 -16.95
N ARG A 257 -21.26 5.16 -16.34
CA ARG A 257 -21.98 6.27 -17.00
C ARG A 257 -21.14 7.51 -17.19
N THR A 258 -20.03 7.61 -16.45
CA THR A 258 -19.12 8.77 -16.50
C THR A 258 -18.25 8.69 -17.75
N ASN A 259 -18.16 9.79 -18.53
CA ASN A 259 -17.31 9.85 -19.72
C ASN A 259 -15.81 9.79 -19.41
N ASP A 260 -15.43 10.28 -18.23
CA ASP A 260 -14.07 10.30 -17.72
C ASP A 260 -14.00 9.58 -16.35
N PRO A 261 -14.18 8.24 -16.32
CA PRO A 261 -14.27 7.49 -15.09
C PRO A 261 -12.94 7.52 -14.31
N LEU A 262 -13.03 7.46 -12.97
CA LEU A 262 -11.89 7.31 -12.09
C LEU A 262 -11.22 5.95 -12.30
N LEU A 263 -12.06 4.93 -12.44
CA LEU A 263 -11.68 3.54 -12.67
C LEU A 263 -12.31 3.04 -13.98
N PRO A 264 -11.63 3.17 -15.14
CA PRO A 264 -12.12 2.61 -16.39
C PRO A 264 -12.28 1.09 -16.27
N LEU A 265 -13.52 0.61 -16.15
CA LEU A 265 -13.79 -0.81 -15.89
C LEU A 265 -13.37 -1.74 -17.04
N ASP A 266 -13.11 -1.18 -18.24
CA ASP A 266 -12.57 -1.91 -19.40
C ASP A 266 -11.16 -2.44 -19.14
N ILE A 267 -10.39 -1.84 -18.24
CA ILE A 267 -9.03 -2.32 -17.90
C ILE A 267 -9.08 -3.75 -17.33
N PHE A 268 -10.17 -4.13 -16.65
CA PHE A 268 -10.34 -5.48 -16.11
C PHE A 268 -10.61 -6.55 -17.18
N ARG A 269 -10.76 -6.14 -18.46
CA ARG A 269 -10.78 -7.09 -19.60
C ARG A 269 -9.39 -7.63 -19.92
N VAL A 270 -8.32 -6.97 -19.43
CA VAL A 270 -6.96 -7.50 -19.54
C VAL A 270 -6.89 -8.82 -18.76
N PRO A 271 -6.53 -9.94 -19.42
CA PRO A 271 -6.51 -11.26 -18.78
C PRO A 271 -5.60 -11.27 -17.55
N GLY A 272 -6.11 -11.80 -16.44
CA GLY A 272 -5.35 -11.94 -15.20
C GLY A 272 -5.25 -10.68 -14.33
N LEU A 273 -5.57 -9.47 -14.84
CA LEU A 273 -5.48 -8.23 -14.07
C LEU A 273 -6.40 -8.23 -12.82
N ALA A 274 -7.65 -8.65 -12.99
CA ALA A 274 -8.59 -8.74 -11.88
C ALA A 274 -8.10 -9.73 -10.80
N ALA A 275 -7.59 -10.89 -11.22
CA ALA A 275 -7.04 -11.89 -10.31
C ALA A 275 -5.78 -11.38 -9.59
N ALA A 276 -4.89 -10.66 -10.28
CA ALA A 276 -3.71 -10.06 -9.67
C ALA A 276 -4.09 -9.00 -8.60
N ASN A 277 -5.06 -8.14 -8.90
CA ASN A 277 -5.55 -7.13 -7.95
C ASN A 277 -6.23 -7.78 -6.74
N LEU A 278 -7.05 -8.82 -6.94
CA LEU A 278 -7.69 -9.55 -5.86
C LEU A 278 -6.67 -10.31 -5.00
N THR A 279 -5.65 -10.90 -5.62
CA THR A 279 -4.53 -11.53 -4.90
C THR A 279 -3.76 -10.50 -4.06
N GLY A 280 -3.50 -9.31 -4.62
CA GLY A 280 -2.86 -8.20 -3.91
C GLY A 280 -3.69 -7.71 -2.73
N LEU A 281 -5.01 -7.55 -2.91
CA LEU A 281 -5.96 -7.15 -1.87
C LEU A 281 -5.94 -8.14 -0.70
N ILE A 282 -6.10 -9.43 -0.99
CA ILE A 282 -6.19 -10.48 0.03
C ILE A 282 -4.83 -10.72 0.70
N GLY A 283 -3.74 -10.70 -0.05
CA GLY A 283 -2.39 -10.86 0.49
C GLY A 283 -2.01 -9.72 1.45
N PHE A 284 -2.35 -8.47 1.08
CA PHE A 284 -2.08 -7.32 1.93
C PHE A 284 -2.95 -7.29 3.19
N ALA A 285 -4.19 -7.81 3.10
CA ALA A 285 -5.08 -8.00 4.24
C ALA A 285 -4.41 -8.85 5.34
N GLY A 286 -3.85 -9.99 4.99
CA GLY A 286 -3.13 -10.87 5.93
C GLY A 286 -1.89 -10.24 6.53
N MET A 287 -1.07 -9.59 5.69
CA MET A 287 0.17 -8.95 6.11
C MET A 287 -0.07 -7.81 7.13
N LEU A 288 -0.97 -6.88 6.82
CA LEU A 288 -1.22 -5.75 7.70
C LEU A 288 -1.82 -6.18 9.04
N SER A 289 -2.75 -7.11 9.00
CA SER A 289 -3.37 -7.65 10.21
C SER A 289 -2.36 -8.38 11.09
N MET A 290 -1.38 -9.06 10.48
CA MET A 290 -0.27 -9.67 11.23
C MET A 290 0.49 -8.61 12.05
N PHE A 291 0.86 -7.49 11.45
CA PHE A 291 1.56 -6.42 12.20
C PHE A 291 0.72 -5.91 13.37
N TYR A 292 -0.56 -5.71 13.18
CA TYR A 292 -1.47 -5.25 14.24
C TYR A 292 -1.56 -6.26 15.39
N PHE A 293 -1.94 -7.50 15.11
CA PHE A 293 -2.18 -8.51 16.13
C PHE A 293 -0.90 -8.97 16.82
N LEU A 294 0.20 -9.09 16.08
CA LEU A 294 1.47 -9.51 16.65
C LEU A 294 2.09 -8.39 17.52
N THR A 295 1.86 -7.11 17.19
CA THR A 295 2.25 -6.00 18.08
C THR A 295 1.48 -6.05 19.39
N LEU A 296 0.15 -6.27 19.33
CA LEU A 296 -0.66 -6.44 20.53
C LEU A 296 -0.22 -7.65 21.36
N TYR A 297 0.11 -8.77 20.70
CA TYR A 297 0.62 -9.95 21.39
C TYR A 297 1.96 -9.67 22.08
N MET A 298 2.94 -9.11 21.37
CA MET A 298 4.25 -8.82 21.95
C MET A 298 4.19 -7.83 23.11
N GLN A 299 3.40 -6.75 23.00
CA GLN A 299 3.36 -5.72 24.05
C GLN A 299 2.38 -6.07 25.19
N ASN A 300 1.17 -6.59 24.89
CA ASN A 300 0.16 -6.83 25.92
C ASN A 300 0.29 -8.21 26.57
N VAL A 301 0.70 -9.25 25.82
CA VAL A 301 0.83 -10.62 26.34
C VAL A 301 2.24 -10.89 26.82
N LEU A 302 3.25 -10.69 25.98
CA LEU A 302 4.65 -10.95 26.32
C LEU A 302 5.31 -9.80 27.10
N ARG A 303 4.63 -8.65 27.24
CA ARG A 303 5.14 -7.47 27.96
C ARG A 303 6.45 -6.90 27.40
N TYR A 304 6.66 -7.02 26.09
CA TYR A 304 7.79 -6.38 25.43
C TYR A 304 7.65 -4.86 25.48
N SER A 305 8.78 -4.16 25.66
CA SER A 305 8.80 -2.72 25.48
C SER A 305 8.55 -2.37 24.01
N PRO A 306 8.08 -1.15 23.71
CA PRO A 306 7.90 -0.69 22.32
C PRO A 306 9.15 -0.85 21.45
N ILE A 307 10.34 -0.56 21.98
CA ILE A 307 11.61 -0.75 21.28
C ILE A 307 11.85 -2.24 20.99
N ALA A 308 11.64 -3.11 21.98
CA ALA A 308 11.82 -4.55 21.80
C ALA A 308 10.83 -5.13 20.77
N ALA A 309 9.56 -4.70 20.81
CA ALA A 309 8.56 -5.08 19.83
C ALA A 309 8.91 -4.58 18.42
N GLY A 310 9.43 -3.34 18.30
CA GLY A 310 9.91 -2.79 17.04
C GLY A 310 11.11 -3.58 16.48
N ALA A 311 12.10 -3.84 17.32
CA ALA A 311 13.30 -4.61 16.94
C ALA A 311 12.94 -6.06 16.51
N ALA A 312 11.91 -6.64 17.09
CA ALA A 312 11.44 -7.99 16.73
C ALA A 312 10.97 -8.11 15.27
N TYR A 313 10.59 -7.01 14.61
CA TYR A 313 10.21 -7.01 13.19
C TYR A 313 11.39 -6.84 12.22
N LEU A 314 12.60 -6.50 12.68
CA LEU A 314 13.74 -6.30 11.78
C LEU A 314 14.05 -7.53 10.93
N PRO A 315 14.08 -8.77 11.48
CA PRO A 315 14.31 -9.96 10.68
C PRO A 315 13.28 -10.13 9.56
N LEU A 316 11.99 -9.83 9.83
CA LEU A 316 10.94 -9.83 8.81
C LEU A 316 11.27 -8.84 7.69
N THR A 317 11.62 -7.58 8.02
CA THR A 317 11.84 -6.54 7.03
C THR A 317 13.02 -6.86 6.12
N PHE A 318 14.16 -7.29 6.68
CA PHE A 318 15.30 -7.75 5.88
C PHE A 318 14.98 -9.01 5.08
N GLY A 319 14.25 -9.94 5.70
CA GLY A 319 13.80 -11.17 5.06
C GLY A 319 12.94 -10.92 3.83
N VAL A 320 11.98 -9.99 3.89
CA VAL A 320 11.14 -9.59 2.75
C VAL A 320 11.99 -9.03 1.61
N GLY A 321 12.98 -8.16 1.91
CA GLY A 321 13.88 -7.62 0.89
C GLY A 321 14.71 -8.69 0.19
N ILE A 322 15.32 -9.61 0.96
CA ILE A 322 16.09 -10.75 0.42
C ILE A 322 15.17 -11.65 -0.43
N ALA A 323 14.01 -11.99 0.11
CA ALA A 323 13.05 -12.87 -0.57
C ALA A 323 12.48 -12.25 -1.85
N ALA A 324 12.24 -10.94 -1.88
CA ALA A 324 11.84 -10.21 -3.09
C ALA A 324 12.95 -10.26 -4.15
N GLY A 325 14.22 -10.11 -3.77
CA GLY A 325 15.37 -10.27 -4.66
C GLY A 325 15.47 -11.68 -5.24
N ILE A 326 15.24 -12.73 -4.43
CA ILE A 326 15.18 -14.13 -4.88
C ILE A 326 13.98 -14.33 -5.80
N GLY A 327 12.80 -13.83 -5.42
CA GLY A 327 11.58 -13.88 -6.22
C GLY A 327 11.74 -13.26 -7.60
N SER A 328 12.39 -12.10 -7.68
CA SER A 328 12.69 -11.42 -8.94
C SER A 328 13.57 -12.27 -9.87
N LYS A 329 14.60 -12.97 -9.33
CA LYS A 329 15.43 -13.90 -10.12
C LYS A 329 14.66 -15.16 -10.54
N LEU A 330 13.80 -15.69 -9.68
CA LEU A 330 13.01 -16.87 -9.99
C LEU A 330 11.88 -16.57 -10.99
N LEU A 331 11.44 -15.32 -11.06
CA LEU A 331 10.38 -14.86 -11.98
C LEU A 331 10.71 -15.20 -13.44
N THR A 332 11.97 -15.06 -13.85
CA THR A 332 12.42 -15.37 -15.21
C THR A 332 12.29 -16.86 -15.54
N LYS A 333 12.45 -17.73 -14.55
CA LYS A 333 12.43 -19.20 -14.74
C LYS A 333 11.02 -19.79 -14.51
N ALA A 334 10.40 -19.45 -13.38
CA ALA A 334 9.15 -20.07 -12.94
C ALA A 334 7.90 -19.30 -13.41
N GLY A 335 8.03 -18.01 -13.69
CA GLY A 335 6.91 -17.13 -14.05
C GLY A 335 6.16 -16.60 -12.82
N SER A 336 5.38 -15.53 -13.01
CA SER A 336 4.68 -14.80 -11.94
C SER A 336 3.69 -15.68 -11.18
N LYS A 337 2.91 -16.51 -11.87
CA LYS A 337 1.90 -17.38 -11.26
C LYS A 337 2.49 -18.33 -10.21
N ALA A 338 3.57 -19.05 -10.56
CA ALA A 338 4.20 -20.02 -9.64
C ALA A 338 4.77 -19.31 -8.41
N ILE A 339 5.40 -18.15 -8.60
CA ILE A 339 6.01 -17.37 -7.51
C ILE A 339 4.94 -16.85 -6.55
N ILE A 340 3.82 -16.35 -7.07
CA ILE A 340 2.70 -15.88 -6.23
C ILE A 340 2.11 -17.06 -5.44
N CYS A 341 1.80 -18.19 -6.11
CA CYS A 341 1.19 -19.34 -5.45
C CYS A 341 2.08 -19.90 -4.33
N VAL A 342 3.35 -20.19 -4.65
CA VAL A 342 4.29 -20.74 -3.66
C VAL A 342 4.56 -19.74 -2.53
N GLY A 343 4.79 -18.46 -2.87
CA GLY A 343 5.00 -17.42 -1.86
C GLY A 343 3.80 -17.24 -0.94
N ALA A 344 2.58 -17.23 -1.47
CA ALA A 344 1.36 -17.11 -0.68
C ALA A 344 1.14 -18.31 0.25
N LEU A 345 1.46 -19.54 -0.18
CA LEU A 345 1.42 -20.73 0.67
C LEU A 345 2.47 -20.68 1.78
N ILE A 346 3.68 -20.22 1.50
CA ILE A 346 4.73 -20.02 2.52
C ILE A 346 4.28 -18.97 3.53
N ALA A 347 3.71 -17.84 3.07
CA ALA A 347 3.17 -16.81 3.95
C ALA A 347 2.01 -17.35 4.81
N ALA A 348 1.11 -18.15 4.22
CA ALA A 348 0.03 -18.82 4.93
C ALA A 348 0.55 -19.74 6.04
N ALA A 349 1.57 -20.55 5.75
CA ALA A 349 2.22 -21.41 6.75
C ALA A 349 2.85 -20.58 7.89
N GLY A 350 3.49 -19.44 7.57
CA GLY A 350 4.03 -18.52 8.56
C GLY A 350 2.95 -17.90 9.46
N LEU A 351 1.85 -17.41 8.88
CA LEU A 351 0.70 -16.89 9.64
C LEU A 351 0.02 -17.96 10.48
N PHE A 352 -0.09 -19.19 9.96
CA PHE A 352 -0.63 -20.32 10.70
C PHE A 352 0.24 -20.65 11.91
N LEU A 353 1.56 -20.67 11.76
CA LEU A 353 2.50 -20.89 12.87
C LEU A 353 2.36 -19.78 13.92
N LEU A 354 2.30 -18.50 13.50
CA LEU A 354 2.04 -17.37 14.39
C LEU A 354 0.67 -17.45 15.07
N GLY A 355 -0.31 -18.08 14.43
CA GLY A 355 -1.62 -18.37 15.02
C GLY A 355 -1.60 -19.41 16.15
N HIS A 356 -0.46 -20.03 16.45
CA HIS A 356 -0.30 -21.03 17.51
C HIS A 356 0.67 -20.60 18.63
N VAL A 357 1.01 -19.29 18.69
CA VAL A 357 1.88 -18.75 19.74
C VAL A 357 1.30 -19.01 21.15
N PRO A 358 2.10 -19.45 22.14
CA PRO A 358 1.63 -19.71 23.50
C PRO A 358 1.42 -18.42 24.31
N VAL A 359 0.70 -18.47 25.43
CA VAL A 359 0.55 -17.33 26.35
C VAL A 359 1.91 -16.93 26.97
N SER A 360 2.79 -17.89 27.18
CA SER A 360 4.15 -17.70 27.66
C SER A 360 5.11 -18.30 26.65
N GLY A 361 5.71 -17.47 25.79
CA GLY A 361 6.61 -17.93 24.73
C GLY A 361 7.81 -17.03 24.53
N GLY A 362 8.93 -17.61 24.12
CA GLY A 362 10.13 -16.86 23.73
C GLY A 362 10.09 -16.48 22.25
N TYR A 363 10.66 -15.32 21.92
CA TYR A 363 10.75 -14.82 20.55
C TYR A 363 11.40 -15.81 19.57
N PRO A 364 12.59 -16.42 19.87
CA PRO A 364 13.29 -17.25 18.90
C PRO A 364 12.52 -18.52 18.50
N ALA A 365 11.77 -19.11 19.44
CA ALA A 365 11.08 -20.36 19.20
C ALA A 365 9.67 -20.20 18.63
N HIS A 366 8.95 -19.13 19.00
CA HIS A 366 7.53 -19.03 18.72
C HIS A 366 7.16 -17.90 17.74
N ILE A 367 7.96 -16.84 17.65
CA ILE A 367 7.66 -15.69 16.78
C ILE A 367 8.56 -15.68 15.55
N LEU A 368 9.88 -15.77 15.73
CA LEU A 368 10.86 -15.63 14.65
C LEU A 368 10.64 -16.63 13.50
N PRO A 369 10.38 -17.93 13.70
CA PRO A 369 10.19 -18.86 12.59
C PRO A 369 8.98 -18.49 11.73
N GLY A 370 7.85 -18.12 12.37
CA GLY A 370 6.65 -17.67 11.66
C GLY A 370 6.89 -16.38 10.89
N LEU A 371 7.58 -15.38 11.49
CA LEU A 371 7.96 -14.15 10.82
C LEU A 371 8.85 -14.38 9.59
N MET A 372 9.81 -15.28 9.69
CA MET A 372 10.71 -15.63 8.57
C MET A 372 9.94 -16.30 7.44
N LEU A 373 9.01 -17.22 7.73
CA LEU A 373 8.14 -17.80 6.70
C LEU A 373 7.28 -16.73 6.04
N VAL A 374 6.68 -15.81 6.81
CA VAL A 374 5.93 -14.70 6.23
C VAL A 374 6.83 -13.83 5.34
N ALA A 375 8.05 -13.52 5.77
CA ALA A 375 8.99 -12.71 4.98
C ALA A 375 9.32 -13.38 3.63
N PHE A 376 9.68 -14.67 3.67
CA PHE A 376 10.02 -15.43 2.47
C PHE A 376 8.81 -15.72 1.57
N GLY A 377 7.60 -15.64 2.11
CA GLY A 377 6.37 -15.72 1.34
C GLY A 377 5.99 -14.40 0.70
N VAL A 378 5.91 -13.32 1.48
CA VAL A 378 5.40 -12.01 1.05
C VAL A 378 6.31 -11.34 0.02
N GLY A 379 7.64 -11.43 0.17
CA GLY A 379 8.59 -10.82 -0.77
C GLY A 379 8.35 -11.26 -2.22
N PRO A 380 8.35 -12.57 -2.53
CA PRO A 380 8.04 -13.08 -3.86
C PRO A 380 6.63 -12.77 -4.33
N VAL A 381 5.62 -12.83 -3.44
CA VAL A 381 4.23 -12.46 -3.78
C VAL A 381 4.16 -11.02 -4.26
N PHE A 382 4.82 -10.08 -3.58
CA PHE A 382 4.83 -8.68 -3.97
C PHE A 382 5.39 -8.47 -5.38
N VAL A 383 6.52 -9.10 -5.69
CA VAL A 383 7.15 -9.04 -7.03
C VAL A 383 6.23 -9.69 -8.08
N GLY A 384 5.71 -10.87 -7.79
CA GLY A 384 4.86 -11.63 -8.71
C GLY A 384 3.54 -10.91 -9.03
N VAL A 385 2.85 -10.40 -8.00
CA VAL A 385 1.57 -9.68 -8.15
C VAL A 385 1.77 -8.38 -8.93
N THR A 386 2.83 -7.60 -8.62
CA THR A 386 3.15 -6.38 -9.36
C THR A 386 3.42 -6.67 -10.84
N THR A 387 4.15 -7.75 -11.13
CA THR A 387 4.41 -8.18 -12.51
C THR A 387 3.13 -8.64 -13.20
N ALA A 388 2.32 -9.46 -12.55
CA ALA A 388 1.07 -9.98 -13.12
C ALA A 388 0.02 -8.86 -13.34
N ALA A 389 -0.04 -7.87 -12.47
CA ALA A 389 -0.93 -6.72 -12.60
C ALA A 389 -0.56 -5.78 -13.77
N ASN A 390 0.69 -5.78 -14.20
CA ASN A 390 1.13 -5.01 -15.35
C ASN A 390 1.21 -5.83 -16.65
N ALA A 391 0.96 -7.14 -16.57
CA ALA A 391 1.03 -8.05 -17.71
C ALA A 391 -0.08 -7.77 -18.71
N GLY A 392 0.28 -7.55 -19.99
CA GLY A 392 -0.67 -7.27 -21.06
C GLY A 392 -1.35 -5.91 -20.99
N VAL A 393 -0.95 -5.06 -20.04
CA VAL A 393 -1.43 -3.68 -19.97
C VAL A 393 -0.61 -2.81 -20.92
N GLU A 394 -1.31 -2.00 -21.71
CA GLU A 394 -0.69 -1.05 -22.62
C GLU A 394 0.22 -0.07 -21.84
N PRO A 395 1.42 0.29 -22.34
CA PRO A 395 2.35 1.20 -21.65
C PRO A 395 1.74 2.55 -21.23
N SER A 396 0.80 3.07 -22.01
CA SER A 396 0.02 4.29 -21.72
C SER A 396 -0.85 4.16 -20.46
N ARG A 397 -1.28 2.94 -20.11
CA ARG A 397 -2.16 2.61 -18.96
C ARG A 397 -1.41 1.94 -17.78
N ALA A 398 -0.10 1.71 -17.89
CA ALA A 398 0.66 1.04 -16.83
C ALA A 398 0.60 1.77 -15.47
N GLY A 399 0.58 3.10 -15.48
CA GLY A 399 0.40 3.91 -14.27
C GLY A 399 -0.96 3.68 -13.60
N LEU A 400 -2.03 3.54 -14.39
CA LEU A 400 -3.36 3.23 -13.90
C LEU A 400 -3.41 1.82 -13.27
N ALA A 401 -2.84 0.81 -13.93
CA ALA A 401 -2.78 -0.55 -13.40
C ALA A 401 -2.03 -0.62 -12.05
N ALA A 402 -0.90 0.08 -11.94
CA ALA A 402 -0.17 0.20 -10.69
C ALA A 402 -0.97 0.91 -9.59
N ALA A 403 -1.70 1.98 -9.93
CA ALA A 403 -2.54 2.70 -8.99
C ALA A 403 -3.72 1.85 -8.49
N ILE A 404 -4.36 1.07 -9.38
CA ILE A 404 -5.42 0.12 -9.02
C ILE A 404 -4.88 -0.94 -8.05
N LEU A 405 -3.70 -1.50 -8.34
CA LEU A 405 -3.08 -2.49 -7.47
C LEU A 405 -2.80 -1.92 -6.07
N ASN A 406 -2.20 -0.75 -6.00
CA ASN A 406 -1.93 -0.08 -4.72
C ASN A 406 -3.23 0.24 -3.95
N SER A 407 -4.26 0.77 -4.63
CA SER A 407 -5.57 1.01 -4.02
C SER A 407 -6.18 -0.29 -3.49
N SER A 408 -6.12 -1.37 -4.27
CA SER A 408 -6.60 -2.70 -3.87
C SER A 408 -5.87 -3.20 -2.63
N GLN A 409 -4.56 -3.03 -2.54
CA GLN A 409 -3.76 -3.40 -1.36
C GLN A 409 -4.17 -2.60 -0.13
N GLN A 410 -4.30 -1.27 -0.22
CA GLN A 410 -4.70 -0.44 0.92
C GLN A 410 -6.11 -0.76 1.43
N ILE A 411 -7.05 -0.92 0.51
CA ILE A 411 -8.42 -1.35 0.83
C ILE A 411 -8.41 -2.75 1.44
N GLY A 412 -7.62 -3.67 0.87
CA GLY A 412 -7.43 -5.02 1.40
C GLY A 412 -6.91 -5.01 2.83
N GLY A 413 -5.92 -4.17 3.13
CA GLY A 413 -5.40 -3.98 4.47
C GLY A 413 -6.45 -3.56 5.48
N ALA A 414 -7.27 -2.56 5.13
CA ALA A 414 -8.35 -2.06 5.99
C ALA A 414 -9.45 -3.11 6.21
N LEU A 415 -9.90 -3.79 5.15
CA LEU A 415 -10.90 -4.85 5.22
C LEU A 415 -10.40 -6.06 6.01
N GLY A 416 -9.16 -6.50 5.73
CA GLY A 416 -8.54 -7.61 6.44
C GLY A 416 -8.46 -7.36 7.94
N LEU A 417 -8.01 -6.17 8.32
CA LEU A 417 -7.94 -5.80 9.73
C LEU A 417 -9.34 -5.81 10.40
N ALA A 418 -10.37 -5.30 9.72
CA ALA A 418 -11.73 -5.32 10.23
C ALA A 418 -12.28 -6.75 10.39
N ILE A 419 -12.10 -7.59 9.36
CA ILE A 419 -12.58 -9.00 9.37
C ILE A 419 -11.87 -9.80 10.45
N PHE A 420 -10.54 -9.74 10.52
CA PHE A 420 -9.77 -10.54 11.48
C PHE A 420 -9.94 -10.04 12.91
N SER A 421 -10.14 -8.73 13.08
CA SER A 421 -10.51 -8.17 14.38
C SER A 421 -11.90 -8.62 14.82
N ALA A 422 -12.87 -8.68 13.90
CA ALA A 422 -14.20 -9.21 14.20
C ALA A 422 -14.13 -10.70 14.63
N VAL A 423 -13.34 -11.52 13.93
CA VAL A 423 -13.10 -12.93 14.30
C VAL A 423 -12.42 -13.03 15.68
N GLY A 424 -11.36 -12.25 15.92
CA GLY A 424 -10.66 -12.23 17.20
C GLY A 424 -11.54 -11.77 18.35
N THR A 425 -12.29 -10.70 18.18
CA THR A 425 -13.19 -10.12 19.21
C THR A 425 -14.33 -11.08 19.53
N ALA A 426 -14.96 -11.69 18.54
CA ALA A 426 -16.00 -12.70 18.76
C ALA A 426 -15.49 -13.85 19.63
N ARG A 427 -14.26 -14.33 19.38
CA ARG A 427 -13.63 -15.36 20.19
C ARG A 427 -13.35 -14.92 21.61
N VAL A 428 -12.85 -13.70 21.79
CA VAL A 428 -12.61 -13.12 23.14
C VAL A 428 -13.93 -13.05 23.94
N HIS A 429 -15.00 -12.50 23.35
CA HIS A 429 -16.30 -12.39 24.00
C HIS A 429 -16.83 -13.77 24.43
N HIS A 430 -16.74 -14.77 23.56
CA HIS A 430 -17.18 -16.13 23.87
C HIS A 430 -16.42 -16.72 25.06
N LEU A 431 -15.09 -16.57 25.11
CA LEU A 431 -14.25 -17.10 26.17
C LEU A 431 -14.45 -16.36 27.51
N LEU A 432 -14.61 -15.03 27.46
CA LEU A 432 -14.91 -14.25 28.68
C LEU A 432 -16.28 -14.64 29.26
N ALA A 433 -17.28 -14.89 28.41
CA ALA A 433 -18.61 -15.35 28.86
C ALA A 433 -18.56 -16.75 29.52
N THR A 434 -17.53 -17.58 29.20
CA THR A 434 -17.30 -18.89 29.82
C THR A 434 -16.37 -18.84 31.03
N GLY A 435 -15.96 -17.63 31.49
CA GLY A 435 -15.11 -17.45 32.67
C GLY A 435 -13.61 -17.63 32.44
N THR A 436 -13.17 -17.66 31.18
CA THR A 436 -11.74 -17.77 30.83
C THR A 436 -11.00 -16.49 31.25
N PRO A 437 -9.77 -16.57 31.82
CA PRO A 437 -8.98 -15.40 32.17
C PRO A 437 -8.75 -14.48 30.99
N VAL A 438 -8.75 -13.17 31.22
CA VAL A 438 -8.65 -12.13 30.18
C VAL A 438 -7.41 -12.32 29.28
N LEU A 439 -6.26 -12.70 29.86
CA LEU A 439 -5.02 -12.90 29.11
C LEU A 439 -5.12 -14.07 28.13
N ASP A 440 -5.72 -15.20 28.59
CA ASP A 440 -5.93 -16.39 27.75
C ASP A 440 -6.96 -16.12 26.66
N ALA A 441 -8.07 -15.45 26.99
CA ALA A 441 -9.09 -15.06 26.04
C ALA A 441 -8.52 -14.11 24.96
N SER A 442 -7.75 -13.10 25.36
CA SER A 442 -7.10 -12.16 24.44
C SER A 442 -6.11 -12.86 23.53
N THR A 443 -5.26 -13.74 24.07
CA THR A 443 -4.30 -14.54 23.29
C THR A 443 -5.03 -15.44 22.31
N SER A 444 -6.13 -16.09 22.74
CA SER A 444 -6.95 -16.92 21.84
C SER A 444 -7.57 -16.11 20.70
N GLY A 445 -8.05 -14.89 20.99
CA GLY A 445 -8.55 -13.98 19.96
C GLY A 445 -7.49 -13.63 18.91
N ILE A 446 -6.28 -13.28 19.37
CA ILE A 446 -5.14 -12.98 18.47
C ILE A 446 -4.80 -14.19 17.59
N ARG A 447 -4.76 -15.40 18.18
CA ARG A 447 -4.50 -16.65 17.45
C ARG A 447 -5.53 -16.88 16.33
N HIS A 448 -6.82 -16.73 16.65
CA HIS A 448 -7.90 -16.90 15.65
C HIS A 448 -7.82 -15.86 14.52
N ALA A 449 -7.48 -14.63 14.85
CA ALA A 449 -7.26 -13.58 13.85
C ALA A 449 -6.08 -13.92 12.90
N LEU A 450 -4.96 -14.42 13.44
CA LEU A 450 -3.80 -14.83 12.64
C LEU A 450 -4.08 -16.07 11.79
N VAL A 451 -4.83 -17.05 12.33
CA VAL A 451 -5.27 -18.24 11.56
C VAL A 451 -6.22 -17.84 10.43
N ALA A 452 -7.14 -16.90 10.67
CA ALA A 452 -7.98 -16.34 9.60
C ALA A 452 -7.12 -15.65 8.52
N GLY A 453 -6.07 -14.92 8.93
CA GLY A 453 -5.09 -14.37 8.00
C GLY A 453 -4.36 -15.43 7.17
N ALA A 454 -4.03 -16.58 7.78
CA ALA A 454 -3.45 -17.71 7.08
C ALA A 454 -4.40 -18.29 6.02
N ALA A 455 -5.68 -18.42 6.35
CA ALA A 455 -6.71 -18.86 5.40
C ALA A 455 -6.85 -17.89 4.21
N PHE A 456 -6.79 -16.57 4.46
CA PHE A 456 -6.80 -15.57 3.41
C PHE A 456 -5.55 -15.65 2.52
N ALA A 457 -4.36 -15.85 3.10
CA ALA A 457 -3.14 -16.04 2.31
C ALA A 457 -3.20 -17.33 1.46
N ALA A 458 -3.77 -18.42 1.98
CA ALA A 458 -4.02 -19.63 1.20
C ALA A 458 -5.04 -19.40 0.08
N ALA A 459 -6.12 -18.63 0.33
CA ALA A 459 -7.08 -18.22 -0.70
C ALA A 459 -6.42 -17.35 -1.77
N ALA A 460 -5.50 -16.45 -1.41
CA ALA A 460 -4.72 -15.68 -2.36
C ALA A 460 -3.90 -16.57 -3.30
N ALA A 461 -3.33 -17.69 -2.80
CA ALA A 461 -2.63 -18.66 -3.63
C ALA A 461 -3.57 -19.33 -4.65
N LEU A 462 -4.80 -19.65 -4.29
CA LEU A 462 -5.80 -20.22 -5.20
C LEU A 462 -6.22 -19.21 -6.27
N ILE A 463 -6.49 -17.97 -5.87
CA ILE A 463 -6.85 -16.89 -6.81
C ILE A 463 -5.71 -16.58 -7.77
N ALA A 464 -4.47 -16.68 -7.31
CA ALA A 464 -3.28 -16.49 -8.13
C ALA A 464 -3.20 -17.48 -9.31
N LEU A 465 -3.85 -18.64 -9.24
CA LEU A 465 -3.96 -19.57 -10.37
C LEU A 465 -4.70 -18.96 -11.58
N ALA A 466 -5.54 -17.97 -11.36
CA ALA A 466 -6.24 -17.22 -12.41
C ALA A 466 -5.44 -16.01 -12.94
N THR A 467 -4.26 -15.69 -12.39
CA THR A 467 -3.39 -14.62 -12.91
C THR A 467 -2.71 -15.04 -14.22
N THR A 468 -2.30 -14.06 -15.01
CA THR A 468 -1.49 -14.30 -16.20
C THR A 468 -0.08 -14.75 -15.79
N ASN A 469 0.40 -15.85 -16.38
CA ASN A 469 1.75 -16.33 -16.11
C ASN A 469 2.74 -15.63 -17.02
N THR A 470 3.44 -14.64 -16.50
CA THR A 470 4.46 -13.91 -17.23
C THR A 470 5.85 -14.34 -16.78
N ARG A 471 6.70 -14.68 -17.74
CA ARG A 471 8.14 -14.83 -17.54
C ARG A 471 8.80 -13.57 -18.06
N GLN A 472 9.62 -12.89 -17.27
CA GLN A 472 10.45 -11.82 -17.79
C GLN A 472 11.53 -12.45 -18.68
N ASP A 473 11.60 -12.05 -19.94
CA ASP A 473 12.68 -12.46 -20.83
C ASP A 473 13.98 -11.79 -20.32
N PRO A 474 15.02 -12.58 -19.96
CA PRO A 474 16.30 -12.02 -19.54
C PRO A 474 16.95 -11.14 -20.60
N ASN A 475 16.61 -11.38 -21.88
CA ASN A 475 17.16 -10.66 -23.03
C ASN A 475 16.36 -9.39 -23.36
N ALA A 476 15.14 -9.22 -22.87
CA ALA A 476 14.36 -7.99 -23.07
C ALA A 476 15.03 -6.75 -22.43
N ALA A 477 15.91 -6.95 -21.46
CA ALA A 477 16.76 -5.89 -20.91
C ALA A 477 17.98 -5.56 -21.79
N HIS A 478 18.32 -6.40 -22.76
CA HIS A 478 19.43 -6.24 -23.71
C HIS A 478 18.97 -6.03 -25.13
N GLY A 479 17.67 -6.13 -25.39
CA GLY A 479 17.07 -6.04 -26.73
C GLY A 479 16.79 -4.61 -27.16
N THR A 480 17.82 -3.81 -27.33
CA THR A 480 17.91 -2.74 -28.32
C THR A 480 19.30 -2.78 -28.94
N ASP A 481 19.72 -3.93 -29.40
CA ASP A 481 20.65 -3.96 -30.51
C ASP A 481 19.81 -3.65 -31.75
N LEU A 482 20.01 -2.46 -32.23
CA LEU A 482 19.61 -1.96 -33.53
C LEU A 482 19.69 -3.10 -34.56
N GLU A 483 18.56 -3.49 -35.11
CA GLU A 483 18.59 -4.13 -36.42
C GLU A 483 19.45 -3.21 -37.29
N PRO A 484 20.54 -3.72 -37.89
CA PRO A 484 21.34 -2.89 -38.76
C PRO A 484 20.42 -2.48 -39.90
N ASP A 485 20.31 -1.15 -40.06
CA ASP A 485 19.68 -0.46 -41.16
C ASP A 485 19.83 -1.26 -42.44
N GLN A 486 18.78 -1.90 -42.93
CA GLN A 486 18.81 -2.52 -44.24
C GLN A 486 19.05 -1.38 -45.20
N PRO A 487 20.11 -1.45 -46.04
CA PRO A 487 20.36 -0.39 -47.01
C PRO A 487 19.15 -0.31 -47.93
N HIS A 488 18.48 0.84 -47.91
CA HIS A 488 17.48 1.19 -48.90
C HIS A 488 18.03 0.81 -50.29
N ALA A 489 17.41 -0.19 -50.93
CA ALA A 489 17.68 -0.53 -52.31
C ALA A 489 17.52 0.78 -53.11
N ALA A 490 18.61 1.21 -53.69
CA ALA A 490 18.65 2.34 -54.57
C ALA A 490 17.62 2.14 -55.68
N ILE A 491 16.58 2.96 -55.69
CA ILE A 491 15.66 3.07 -56.84
C ILE A 491 16.51 3.65 -57.96
N GLY A 492 16.85 2.81 -58.94
CA GLY A 492 17.55 3.22 -60.16
C GLY A 492 16.68 4.21 -60.95
N PRO A 493 17.29 5.15 -61.70
CA PRO A 493 16.55 6.12 -62.48
C PRO A 493 15.74 5.45 -63.58
N GLU A 494 14.43 5.72 -63.65
CA GLU A 494 13.58 5.39 -64.80
C GLU A 494 14.16 5.99 -66.11
N PRO A 495 14.20 5.24 -67.22
CA PRO A 495 14.61 5.78 -68.51
C PRO A 495 13.49 6.70 -69.05
N LEU A 496 13.88 7.94 -69.33
CA LEU A 496 13.05 8.90 -70.09
C LEU A 496 12.86 8.35 -71.51
N THR A 497 11.68 7.88 -71.84
CA THR A 497 11.25 7.68 -73.23
C THR A 497 10.88 9.05 -73.83
N GLN A 498 11.74 9.52 -74.78
CA GLN A 498 11.39 10.57 -75.72
C GLN A 498 10.37 9.98 -76.71
N GLU A 499 9.21 10.62 -76.81
CA GLU A 499 8.40 10.54 -78.05
C GLU A 499 8.41 11.91 -78.74
N ILE A 500 8.66 11.84 -80.02
CA ILE A 500 8.72 12.82 -81.09
C ILE A 500 7.29 13.40 -81.35
#